data_f3f364bd103f144d405fc5630d02731d
#
_entry.id   f3f364bd103f144d405fc5630d02731d
#
_cell.length_a   1.000
_cell.length_b   1.000
_cell.length_c   1.000
_cell.angle_alpha   90.00
_cell.angle_beta   90.00
_cell.angle_gamma   90.00
#
_symmetry.space_group_name_H-M   'P 1'
#
loop_
_entity.id
_entity.type
_entity.pdbx_description
1 polymer ?
#
loop_
_entity_poly.entity_id
_entity_poly.type
_entity_poly.pdbx_seq_one_letter_code
_entity_poly.pdbx_strand_id
1 'polypeptide(L)'
;MLASQARPFGRCGQNDLQPVERFLMIRLQKTEWAFLGLILVYSFIPAFGGLIRVLELAGGPQIAPVNARALLAPTPIILHILSSFLFCIVGAVQFLPSIRWHHPTAHRIIGRVIVVAGCVSALSGLWMTHFYVFSEALQGPALYWVRIILGAAMIGLIVWAVVAIGTRDILQHSTSMLRAYAIGQGASTQAVIGIAWIITVGSEALGPLRDGLMIFAWVLNLLVAEILIRSLLRPAKRLRSSAL
;
A
#
# COMPACT_ATOMS: atom_id res chain seq x y z
N MET A 1 47.00 -17.17 30.22
CA MET A 1 46.50 -17.79 29.00
C MET A 1 45.14 -18.38 29.30
N LEU A 2 44.06 -17.63 29.01
CA LEU A 2 42.69 -18.11 29.03
C LEU A 2 42.06 -17.73 27.67
N ALA A 3 41.99 -18.74 26.79
CA ALA A 3 41.38 -18.62 25.48
C ALA A 3 39.86 -18.64 25.63
N SER A 4 39.21 -17.50 25.35
CA SER A 4 37.78 -17.36 25.22
C SER A 4 37.31 -18.07 23.94
N GLN A 5 36.68 -19.23 24.07
CA GLN A 5 35.97 -19.90 22.99
C GLN A 5 34.65 -19.18 22.73
N ALA A 6 34.62 -18.32 21.70
CA ALA A 6 33.38 -17.83 21.10
C ALA A 6 32.69 -19.01 20.40
N ARG A 7 31.53 -19.44 20.91
CA ARG A 7 30.66 -20.41 20.24
C ARG A 7 30.05 -19.74 18.97
N PRO A 8 30.11 -20.40 17.81
CA PRO A 8 29.44 -19.89 16.64
C PRO A 8 27.91 -19.96 16.86
N PHE A 9 27.22 -18.90 16.52
CA PHE A 9 25.75 -18.85 16.45
C PHE A 9 25.28 -19.90 15.43
N GLY A 10 25.01 -21.13 15.90
CA GLY A 10 24.37 -22.17 15.12
C GLY A 10 22.96 -21.72 14.71
N ARG A 11 22.61 -21.96 13.44
CA ARG A 11 21.24 -21.84 12.95
C ARG A 11 20.37 -22.79 13.79
N CYS A 12 19.54 -22.24 14.65
CA CYS A 12 18.54 -23.02 15.38
C CYS A 12 17.57 -23.59 14.33
N GLY A 13 17.61 -24.88 14.11
CA GLY A 13 16.70 -25.58 13.21
C GLY A 13 15.28 -25.56 13.79
N GLN A 14 14.27 -25.57 12.93
CA GLN A 14 12.85 -25.61 13.33
C GLN A 14 12.50 -26.78 14.30
N ASN A 15 13.40 -27.79 14.39
CA ASN A 15 13.22 -28.97 15.23
C ASN A 15 13.60 -28.74 16.71
N ASP A 16 14.31 -27.66 17.02
CA ASP A 16 14.79 -27.37 18.38
C ASP A 16 13.84 -26.45 19.17
N LEU A 17 12.75 -25.98 18.53
CA LEU A 17 11.74 -25.12 19.18
C LEU A 17 10.82 -25.94 20.09
N GLN A 18 10.52 -25.39 21.27
CA GLN A 18 9.49 -25.94 22.16
C GLN A 18 8.14 -25.98 21.42
N PRO A 19 7.26 -26.96 21.74
CA PRO A 19 5.96 -27.12 21.07
C PRO A 19 5.10 -25.85 21.01
N VAL A 20 5.19 -25.00 22.03
CA VAL A 20 4.48 -23.71 22.09
C VAL A 20 5.05 -22.71 21.10
N GLU A 21 6.37 -22.62 20.97
CA GLU A 21 7.03 -21.73 20.02
C GLU A 21 6.75 -22.16 18.58
N ARG A 22 6.77 -23.48 18.33
CA ARG A 22 6.40 -24.05 17.02
C ARG A 22 4.93 -23.76 16.67
N PHE A 23 4.02 -23.86 17.63
CA PHE A 23 2.61 -23.54 17.45
C PHE A 23 2.40 -22.03 17.15
N LEU A 24 3.09 -21.13 17.86
CA LEU A 24 3.05 -19.71 17.64
C LEU A 24 3.61 -19.33 16.25
N MET A 25 4.72 -19.94 15.84
CA MET A 25 5.32 -19.73 14.52
C MET A 25 4.39 -20.17 13.38
N ILE A 26 3.73 -21.33 13.52
CA ILE A 26 2.75 -21.82 12.53
C ILE A 26 1.53 -20.90 12.48
N ARG A 27 1.08 -20.39 13.62
CA ARG A 27 -0.06 -19.47 13.70
C ARG A 27 0.27 -18.11 13.05
N LEU A 28 1.44 -17.55 13.28
CA LEU A 28 1.92 -16.32 12.64
C LEU A 28 1.95 -16.49 11.12
N GLN A 29 2.49 -17.60 10.62
CA GLN A 29 2.56 -17.87 9.19
C GLN A 29 1.18 -17.99 8.53
N LYS A 30 0.20 -18.61 9.17
CA LYS A 30 -1.20 -18.67 8.68
C LYS A 30 -1.84 -17.27 8.62
N THR A 31 -1.61 -16.45 9.63
CA THR A 31 -2.13 -15.07 9.68
C THR A 31 -1.51 -14.21 8.58
N GLU A 32 -0.22 -14.39 8.28
CA GLU A 32 0.46 -13.70 7.19
C GLU A 32 -0.12 -14.06 5.82
N TRP A 33 -0.37 -15.34 5.57
CA TRP A 33 -1.02 -15.80 4.33
C TRP A 33 -2.45 -15.29 4.21
N ALA A 34 -3.21 -15.28 5.31
CA ALA A 34 -4.55 -14.71 5.33
C ALA A 34 -4.53 -13.21 5.03
N PHE A 35 -3.58 -12.47 5.59
CA PHE A 35 -3.39 -11.05 5.31
C PHE A 35 -3.07 -10.81 3.83
N LEU A 36 -2.12 -11.54 3.25
CA LEU A 36 -1.81 -11.42 1.82
C LEU A 36 -3.02 -11.77 0.94
N GLY A 37 -3.72 -12.85 1.25
CA GLY A 37 -4.94 -13.25 0.55
C GLY A 37 -6.01 -12.15 0.61
N LEU A 38 -6.21 -11.54 1.78
CA LEU A 38 -7.14 -10.42 1.95
C LEU A 38 -6.74 -9.21 1.10
N ILE A 39 -5.46 -8.82 1.11
CA ILE A 39 -4.97 -7.70 0.29
C ILE A 39 -5.11 -8.00 -1.21
N LEU A 40 -4.83 -9.22 -1.65
CA LEU A 40 -5.00 -9.63 -3.05
C LEU A 40 -6.46 -9.52 -3.48
N VAL A 41 -7.40 -10.06 -2.70
CA VAL A 41 -8.84 -9.97 -2.97
C VAL A 41 -9.31 -8.52 -2.95
N TYR A 42 -8.90 -7.76 -1.94
CA TYR A 42 -9.26 -6.35 -1.78
C TYR A 42 -8.76 -5.45 -2.91
N SER A 43 -7.54 -5.71 -3.41
CA SER A 43 -6.94 -4.93 -4.50
C SER A 43 -7.20 -5.52 -5.89
N PHE A 44 -7.92 -6.65 -5.98
CA PHE A 44 -8.10 -7.38 -7.23
C PHE A 44 -8.71 -6.51 -8.33
N ILE A 45 -9.81 -5.82 -8.03
CA ILE A 45 -10.57 -5.05 -9.03
C ILE A 45 -9.73 -3.91 -9.62
N PRO A 46 -9.15 -2.98 -8.83
CA PRO A 46 -8.35 -1.91 -9.39
C PRO A 46 -7.05 -2.41 -10.02
N ALA A 47 -6.43 -3.46 -9.47
CA ALA A 47 -5.21 -4.03 -10.02
C ALA A 47 -5.46 -4.71 -11.37
N PHE A 48 -6.46 -5.58 -11.45
CA PHE A 48 -6.81 -6.32 -12.67
C PHE A 48 -7.39 -5.40 -13.75
N GLY A 49 -8.32 -4.51 -13.38
CA GLY A 49 -8.86 -3.50 -14.29
C GLY A 49 -7.79 -2.54 -14.82
N GLY A 50 -6.82 -2.19 -14.00
CA GLY A 50 -5.65 -1.41 -14.41
C GLY A 50 -4.80 -2.16 -15.44
N LEU A 51 -4.45 -3.43 -15.17
CA LEU A 51 -3.65 -4.24 -16.11
C LEU A 51 -4.35 -4.44 -17.45
N ILE A 52 -5.69 -4.66 -17.47
CA ILE A 52 -6.46 -4.68 -18.70
C ILE A 52 -6.28 -3.36 -19.48
N ARG A 53 -6.39 -2.23 -18.80
CA ARG A 53 -6.18 -0.91 -19.42
C ARG A 53 -4.78 -0.76 -20.02
N VAL A 54 -3.74 -1.26 -19.35
CA VAL A 54 -2.36 -1.24 -19.89
C VAL A 54 -2.28 -2.08 -21.17
N LEU A 55 -2.88 -3.28 -21.18
CA LEU A 55 -2.90 -4.16 -22.37
C LEU A 55 -3.65 -3.51 -23.55
N GLU A 56 -4.79 -2.85 -23.29
CA GLU A 56 -5.52 -2.10 -24.33
C GLU A 56 -4.67 -0.97 -24.92
N LEU A 57 -3.99 -0.20 -24.08
CA LEU A 57 -3.13 0.90 -24.51
C LEU A 57 -1.87 0.41 -25.25
N ALA A 58 -1.47 -0.84 -25.04
CA ALA A 58 -0.39 -1.51 -25.77
C ALA A 58 -0.85 -2.13 -27.11
N GLY A 59 -2.10 -1.88 -27.57
CA GLY A 59 -2.65 -2.39 -28.82
C GLY A 59 -3.45 -3.68 -28.68
N GLY A 60 -3.75 -4.13 -27.45
CA GLY A 60 -4.64 -5.27 -27.20
C GLY A 60 -6.12 -4.97 -27.46
N PRO A 61 -7.00 -5.99 -27.36
CA PRO A 61 -8.43 -5.83 -27.58
C PRO A 61 -9.05 -4.87 -26.55
N GLN A 62 -10.00 -4.06 -27.01
CA GLN A 62 -10.74 -3.13 -26.17
C GLN A 62 -11.79 -3.90 -25.35
N ILE A 63 -11.59 -4.01 -24.04
CA ILE A 63 -12.46 -4.72 -23.09
C ILE A 63 -13.22 -3.73 -22.21
N ALA A 64 -12.53 -2.70 -21.72
CA ALA A 64 -13.11 -1.68 -20.84
C ALA A 64 -13.63 -0.47 -21.64
N PRO A 65 -14.56 0.33 -21.09
CA PRO A 65 -15.04 1.53 -21.75
C PRO A 65 -13.92 2.47 -22.19
N VAL A 66 -14.08 3.10 -23.36
CA VAL A 66 -13.06 4.00 -23.93
C VAL A 66 -12.73 5.12 -22.97
N ASN A 67 -11.45 5.31 -22.72
CA ASN A 67 -10.92 6.43 -21.95
C ASN A 67 -10.11 7.36 -22.85
N ALA A 68 -10.77 8.38 -23.40
CA ALA A 68 -10.16 9.32 -24.33
C ALA A 68 -8.90 10.00 -23.75
N ARG A 69 -8.88 10.29 -22.45
CA ARG A 69 -7.73 10.89 -21.76
C ARG A 69 -6.51 9.97 -21.77
N ALA A 70 -6.76 8.67 -21.55
CA ALA A 70 -5.70 7.66 -21.58
C ALA A 70 -5.15 7.44 -23.00
N LEU A 71 -5.99 7.59 -24.03
CA LEU A 71 -5.55 7.51 -25.43
C LEU A 71 -4.73 8.72 -25.86
N LEU A 72 -5.10 9.93 -25.40
CA LEU A 72 -4.38 11.17 -25.72
C LEU A 72 -3.02 11.26 -25.03
N ALA A 73 -2.90 10.77 -23.80
CA ALA A 73 -1.66 10.77 -23.03
C ALA A 73 -1.52 9.45 -22.24
N PRO A 74 -1.08 8.36 -22.86
CA PRO A 74 -1.06 7.03 -22.23
C PRO A 74 0.03 6.86 -21.16
N THR A 75 1.16 7.55 -21.28
CA THR A 75 2.32 7.35 -20.39
C THR A 75 2.00 7.53 -18.91
N PRO A 76 1.34 8.62 -18.45
CA PRO A 76 1.08 8.81 -17.03
C PRO A 76 0.19 7.73 -16.42
N ILE A 77 -0.85 7.29 -17.13
CA ILE A 77 -1.75 6.27 -16.60
C ILE A 77 -1.08 4.89 -16.60
N ILE A 78 -0.24 4.56 -17.57
CA ILE A 78 0.54 3.32 -17.60
C ILE A 78 1.52 3.30 -16.40
N LEU A 79 2.28 4.38 -16.22
CA LEU A 79 3.19 4.51 -15.07
C LEU A 79 2.43 4.40 -13.75
N HIS A 80 1.28 5.07 -13.64
CA HIS A 80 0.45 5.01 -12.44
C HIS A 80 -0.03 3.59 -12.14
N ILE A 81 -0.58 2.90 -13.13
CA ILE A 81 -1.10 1.55 -12.96
C ILE A 81 0.01 0.57 -12.53
N LEU A 82 1.12 0.54 -13.26
CA LEU A 82 2.21 -0.40 -12.99
C LEU A 82 2.87 -0.12 -11.63
N SER A 83 3.12 1.15 -11.32
CA SER A 83 3.72 1.52 -10.05
C SER A 83 2.76 1.34 -8.87
N SER A 84 1.46 1.61 -9.03
CA SER A 84 0.45 1.34 -8.01
C SER A 84 0.29 -0.16 -7.76
N PHE A 85 0.32 -0.98 -8.81
CA PHE A 85 0.31 -2.43 -8.68
C PHE A 85 1.49 -2.91 -7.82
N LEU A 86 2.72 -2.47 -8.12
CA LEU A 86 3.90 -2.80 -7.33
C LEU A 86 3.76 -2.31 -5.89
N PHE A 87 3.34 -1.06 -5.68
CA PHE A 87 3.20 -0.46 -4.36
C PHE A 87 2.14 -1.17 -3.52
N CYS A 88 0.95 -1.42 -4.06
CA CYS A 88 -0.18 -1.97 -3.32
C CYS A 88 -0.12 -3.49 -3.15
N ILE A 89 0.31 -4.24 -4.17
CA ILE A 89 0.33 -5.70 -4.13
C ILE A 89 1.66 -6.20 -3.56
N VAL A 90 2.78 -5.86 -4.21
CA VAL A 90 4.09 -6.32 -3.74
C VAL A 90 4.48 -5.65 -2.42
N GLY A 91 4.05 -4.39 -2.22
CA GLY A 91 4.25 -3.65 -0.98
C GLY A 91 3.62 -4.30 0.25
N ALA A 92 2.53 -5.07 0.10
CA ALA A 92 1.92 -5.82 1.20
C ALA A 92 2.91 -6.79 1.89
N VAL A 93 3.83 -7.36 1.12
CA VAL A 93 4.87 -8.27 1.63
C VAL A 93 5.78 -7.59 2.66
N GLN A 94 5.95 -6.25 2.59
CA GLN A 94 6.78 -5.48 3.51
C GLN A 94 6.23 -5.45 4.95
N PHE A 95 4.94 -5.72 5.13
CA PHE A 95 4.30 -5.76 6.44
C PHE A 95 4.42 -7.12 7.14
N LEU A 96 4.91 -8.15 6.43
CA LEU A 96 5.04 -9.50 6.97
C LEU A 96 6.24 -9.59 7.94
N PRO A 97 6.02 -9.99 9.20
CA PRO A 97 7.10 -10.25 10.15
C PRO A 97 8.09 -11.30 9.64
N SER A 98 7.62 -12.38 8.99
CA SER A 98 8.47 -13.45 8.46
C SER A 98 9.53 -12.95 7.46
N ILE A 99 9.14 -12.08 6.53
CA ILE A 99 10.08 -11.50 5.55
C ILE A 99 11.12 -10.63 6.26
N ARG A 100 10.69 -9.80 7.20
CA ARG A 100 11.57 -8.89 7.93
C ARG A 100 12.60 -9.63 8.80
N TRP A 101 12.18 -10.73 9.44
CA TRP A 101 13.02 -11.46 10.38
C TRP A 101 13.89 -12.53 9.70
N HIS A 102 13.33 -13.30 8.76
CA HIS A 102 14.05 -14.42 8.12
C HIS A 102 14.77 -14.01 6.83
N HIS A 103 14.29 -12.97 6.15
CA HIS A 103 14.84 -12.50 4.87
C HIS A 103 15.11 -10.99 4.85
N PRO A 104 15.96 -10.46 5.77
CA PRO A 104 16.18 -9.01 5.90
C PRO A 104 16.77 -8.36 4.64
N THR A 105 17.54 -9.10 3.85
CA THR A 105 18.07 -8.61 2.57
C THR A 105 16.96 -8.44 1.54
N ALA A 106 16.05 -9.42 1.42
CA ALA A 106 14.88 -9.33 0.54
C ALA A 106 13.98 -8.16 0.96
N HIS A 107 13.67 -8.01 2.27
CA HIS A 107 12.91 -6.87 2.79
C HIS A 107 13.52 -5.53 2.35
N ARG A 108 14.85 -5.37 2.45
CA ARG A 108 15.54 -4.14 2.04
C ARG A 108 15.51 -3.89 0.53
N ILE A 109 15.73 -4.91 -0.29
CA ILE A 109 15.73 -4.78 -1.76
C ILE A 109 14.32 -4.44 -2.24
N ILE A 110 13.32 -5.24 -1.85
CA ILE A 110 11.91 -5.01 -2.20
C ILE A 110 11.46 -3.65 -1.68
N GLY A 111 11.83 -3.28 -0.44
CA GLY A 111 11.49 -1.98 0.14
C GLY A 111 11.98 -0.80 -0.70
N ARG A 112 13.19 -0.85 -1.29
CA ARG A 112 13.68 0.19 -2.19
C ARG A 112 12.85 0.30 -3.46
N VAL A 113 12.48 -0.85 -4.06
CA VAL A 113 11.60 -0.88 -5.24
C VAL A 113 10.24 -0.27 -4.92
N ILE A 114 9.66 -0.61 -3.75
CA ILE A 114 8.36 -0.10 -3.30
C ILE A 114 8.40 1.41 -3.03
N VAL A 115 9.48 1.94 -2.47
CA VAL A 115 9.67 3.38 -2.29
C VAL A 115 9.61 4.11 -3.64
N VAL A 116 10.36 3.63 -4.63
CA VAL A 116 10.35 4.21 -5.99
C VAL A 116 8.96 4.08 -6.61
N ALA A 117 8.36 2.89 -6.56
CA ALA A 117 7.02 2.65 -7.08
C ALA A 117 5.96 3.57 -6.44
N GLY A 118 6.00 3.75 -5.12
CA GLY A 118 5.09 4.66 -4.41
C GLY A 118 5.23 6.11 -4.84
N CYS A 119 6.46 6.60 -5.01
CA CYS A 119 6.73 7.94 -5.51
C CYS A 119 6.25 8.12 -6.96
N VAL A 120 6.54 7.16 -7.85
CA VAL A 120 6.08 7.20 -9.25
C VAL A 120 4.56 7.16 -9.33
N SER A 121 3.91 6.33 -8.53
CA SER A 121 2.45 6.26 -8.43
C SER A 121 1.84 7.60 -7.99
N ALA A 122 2.38 8.21 -6.94
CA ALA A 122 1.89 9.50 -6.47
C ALA A 122 2.13 10.62 -7.49
N LEU A 123 3.32 10.72 -8.08
CA LEU A 123 3.66 11.74 -9.07
C LEU A 123 2.80 11.61 -10.34
N SER A 124 2.63 10.41 -10.87
CA SER A 124 1.77 10.17 -12.03
C SER A 124 0.30 10.45 -11.72
N GLY A 125 -0.17 10.12 -10.52
CA GLY A 125 -1.50 10.47 -10.04
C GLY A 125 -1.74 11.98 -9.94
N LEU A 126 -0.77 12.72 -9.40
CA LEU A 126 -0.78 14.20 -9.35
C LEU A 126 -0.81 14.79 -10.76
N TRP A 127 0.03 14.28 -11.65
CA TRP A 127 0.07 14.70 -13.04
C TRP A 127 -1.30 14.49 -13.71
N MET A 128 -1.89 13.30 -13.60
CA MET A 128 -3.21 13.00 -14.16
C MET A 128 -4.30 13.88 -13.56
N THR A 129 -4.26 14.12 -12.26
CA THR A 129 -5.24 14.99 -11.57
C THR A 129 -5.25 16.40 -12.13
N HIS A 130 -4.07 16.93 -12.50
CA HIS A 130 -3.93 18.30 -12.97
C HIS A 130 -4.09 18.46 -14.49
N PHE A 131 -3.52 17.54 -15.27
CA PHE A 131 -3.44 17.70 -16.74
C PHE A 131 -4.52 16.94 -17.52
N TYR A 132 -5.14 15.91 -16.95
CA TYR A 132 -6.28 15.29 -17.61
C TYR A 132 -7.52 16.15 -17.46
N VAL A 133 -8.23 16.36 -18.57
CA VAL A 133 -9.50 17.08 -18.57
C VAL A 133 -10.61 16.14 -18.06
N PHE A 134 -11.07 16.39 -16.84
CA PHE A 134 -12.21 15.69 -16.27
C PHE A 134 -13.47 16.54 -16.39
N SER A 135 -14.64 15.92 -16.66
CA SER A 135 -15.91 16.57 -16.45
C SER A 135 -16.17 16.73 -14.93
N GLU A 136 -16.93 17.74 -14.55
CA GLU A 136 -17.34 17.96 -13.14
C GLU A 136 -18.06 16.75 -12.53
N ALA A 137 -18.74 15.97 -13.38
CA ALA A 137 -19.37 14.72 -12.95
C ALA A 137 -18.39 13.67 -12.46
N LEU A 138 -17.11 13.70 -12.92
CA LEU A 138 -16.07 12.72 -12.60
C LEU A 138 -15.02 13.26 -11.61
N GLN A 139 -14.81 14.54 -11.57
CA GLN A 139 -13.88 15.22 -10.65
C GLN A 139 -14.34 16.67 -10.43
N GLY A 140 -15.01 16.89 -9.32
CA GLY A 140 -15.32 18.24 -8.84
C GLY A 140 -14.14 18.86 -8.08
N PRO A 141 -14.27 20.14 -7.67
CA PRO A 141 -13.21 20.88 -6.97
C PRO A 141 -12.74 20.22 -5.69
N ALA A 142 -13.65 19.63 -4.92
CA ALA A 142 -13.31 18.96 -3.66
C ALA A 142 -12.39 17.75 -3.90
N LEU A 143 -12.74 16.88 -4.85
CA LEU A 143 -11.94 15.70 -5.18
C LEU A 143 -10.59 16.10 -5.79
N TYR A 144 -10.56 17.16 -6.62
CA TYR A 144 -9.31 17.69 -7.17
C TYR A 144 -8.32 18.04 -6.06
N TRP A 145 -8.72 18.89 -5.12
CA TRP A 145 -7.81 19.32 -4.04
C TRP A 145 -7.42 18.19 -3.10
N VAL A 146 -8.34 17.29 -2.77
CA VAL A 146 -8.01 16.12 -1.94
C VAL A 146 -6.99 15.22 -2.63
N ARG A 147 -7.09 14.99 -3.94
CA ARG A 147 -6.09 14.24 -4.70
C ARG A 147 -4.71 14.91 -4.68
N ILE A 148 -4.67 16.23 -4.84
CA ILE A 148 -3.41 16.99 -4.76
C ILE A 148 -2.79 16.86 -3.37
N ILE A 149 -3.57 17.09 -2.31
CA ILE A 149 -3.09 17.00 -0.92
C ILE A 149 -2.60 15.59 -0.59
N LEU A 150 -3.40 14.56 -0.90
CA LEU A 150 -3.03 13.17 -0.59
C LEU A 150 -1.86 12.67 -1.42
N GLY A 151 -1.77 13.03 -2.70
CA GLY A 151 -0.62 12.69 -3.54
C GLY A 151 0.67 13.32 -3.03
N ALA A 152 0.65 14.60 -2.66
CA ALA A 152 1.79 15.29 -2.05
C ALA A 152 2.13 14.69 -0.68
N ALA A 153 1.12 14.41 0.16
CA ALA A 153 1.29 13.78 1.46
C ALA A 153 1.91 12.37 1.34
N MET A 154 1.49 11.58 0.35
CA MET A 154 2.06 10.25 0.10
C MET A 154 3.55 10.33 -0.20
N ILE A 155 3.98 11.24 -1.07
CA ILE A 155 5.41 11.47 -1.36
C ILE A 155 6.14 11.90 -0.08
N GLY A 156 5.62 12.89 0.65
CA GLY A 156 6.22 13.37 1.90
C GLY A 156 6.38 12.27 2.95
N LEU A 157 5.35 11.40 3.11
CA LEU A 157 5.40 10.26 4.03
C LEU A 157 6.45 9.22 3.62
N ILE A 158 6.58 8.93 2.33
CA ILE A 158 7.58 7.99 1.81
C ILE A 158 8.99 8.55 2.03
N VAL A 159 9.23 9.82 1.68
CA VAL A 159 10.52 10.48 1.90
C VAL A 159 10.87 10.50 3.38
N TRP A 160 9.91 10.86 4.24
CA TRP A 160 10.11 10.87 5.68
C TRP A 160 10.42 9.48 6.23
N ALA A 161 9.76 8.44 5.74
CA ALA A 161 10.05 7.06 6.10
C ALA A 161 11.48 6.64 5.72
N VAL A 162 11.97 7.07 4.56
CA VAL A 162 13.36 6.80 4.13
C VAL A 162 14.37 7.53 5.02
N VAL A 163 14.11 8.78 5.37
CA VAL A 163 14.95 9.54 6.31
C VAL A 163 14.96 8.87 7.68
N ALA A 164 13.80 8.48 8.20
CA ALA A 164 13.66 7.83 9.50
C ALA A 164 14.44 6.51 9.60
N ILE A 165 14.46 5.69 8.53
CA ILE A 165 15.25 4.46 8.54
C ILE A 165 16.75 4.76 8.51
N GLY A 166 17.17 5.84 7.84
CA GLY A 166 18.55 6.32 7.85
C GLY A 166 19.04 6.73 9.24
N THR A 167 18.16 7.29 10.07
CA THR A 167 18.42 7.64 11.47
C THR A 167 18.09 6.51 12.46
N ARG A 168 17.74 5.32 11.97
CA ARG A 168 17.35 4.13 12.76
C ARG A 168 16.06 4.31 13.58
N ASP A 169 15.22 5.27 13.27
CA ASP A 169 13.89 5.39 13.87
C ASP A 169 12.89 4.47 13.14
N ILE A 170 12.90 3.20 13.58
CA ILE A 170 12.06 2.14 13.00
C ILE A 170 10.56 2.44 13.19
N LEU A 171 10.17 3.07 14.30
CA LEU A 171 8.78 3.39 14.55
C LEU A 171 8.29 4.44 13.57
N GLN A 172 9.03 5.52 13.39
CA GLN A 172 8.69 6.59 12.45
C GLN A 172 8.67 6.08 11.01
N HIS A 173 9.66 5.25 10.61
CA HIS A 173 9.66 4.56 9.34
C HIS A 173 8.36 3.76 9.13
N SER A 174 8.03 2.87 10.06
CA SER A 174 6.87 1.98 9.95
C SER A 174 5.54 2.74 9.92
N THR A 175 5.40 3.78 10.76
CA THR A 175 4.16 4.59 10.81
C THR A 175 3.97 5.41 9.55
N SER A 176 5.04 5.99 9.01
CA SER A 176 4.98 6.77 7.76
C SER A 176 4.68 5.89 6.55
N MET A 177 5.33 4.71 6.44
CA MET A 177 5.04 3.75 5.37
C MET A 177 3.60 3.22 5.44
N LEU A 178 3.06 2.97 6.64
CA LEU A 178 1.69 2.50 6.79
C LEU A 178 0.67 3.56 6.34
N ARG A 179 0.90 4.84 6.65
CA ARG A 179 0.05 5.95 6.17
C ARG A 179 0.13 6.11 4.66
N ALA A 180 1.34 6.08 4.09
CA ALA A 180 1.53 6.14 2.64
C ALA A 180 0.83 4.96 1.93
N TYR A 181 0.93 3.76 2.50
CA TYR A 181 0.25 2.57 1.99
C TYR A 181 -1.28 2.70 2.06
N ALA A 182 -1.82 3.25 3.14
CA ALA A 182 -3.25 3.52 3.29
C ALA A 182 -3.78 4.51 2.22
N ILE A 183 -2.99 5.53 1.86
CA ILE A 183 -3.32 6.45 0.75
C ILE A 183 -3.30 5.68 -0.57
N GLY A 184 -2.27 4.88 -0.84
CA GLY A 184 -2.14 4.07 -2.06
C GLY A 184 -3.29 3.07 -2.25
N GLN A 185 -3.81 2.49 -1.16
CA GLN A 185 -4.96 1.58 -1.19
C GLN A 185 -6.32 2.29 -1.43
N GLY A 186 -6.32 3.59 -1.62
CA GLY A 186 -7.55 4.36 -1.89
C GLY A 186 -8.39 3.79 -3.02
N ALA A 187 -7.76 3.41 -4.15
CA ALA A 187 -8.47 2.84 -5.30
C ALA A 187 -9.21 1.53 -4.96
N SER A 188 -8.66 0.70 -4.08
CA SER A 188 -9.29 -0.54 -3.63
C SER A 188 -10.57 -0.27 -2.83
N THR A 189 -10.52 0.66 -1.87
CA THR A 189 -11.70 1.07 -1.09
C THR A 189 -12.73 1.77 -1.98
N GLN A 190 -12.29 2.62 -2.89
CA GLN A 190 -13.17 3.29 -3.86
C GLN A 190 -13.90 2.28 -4.75
N ALA A 191 -13.22 1.23 -5.21
CA ALA A 191 -13.85 0.16 -5.99
C ALA A 191 -14.91 -0.58 -5.17
N VAL A 192 -14.61 -0.96 -3.92
CA VAL A 192 -15.57 -1.62 -3.03
C VAL A 192 -16.80 -0.75 -2.77
N ILE A 193 -16.60 0.52 -2.42
CA ILE A 193 -17.69 1.48 -2.17
C ILE A 193 -18.49 1.73 -3.44
N GLY A 194 -17.84 1.92 -4.60
CA GLY A 194 -18.49 2.15 -5.87
C GLY A 194 -19.37 0.97 -6.30
N ILE A 195 -18.87 -0.26 -6.16
CA ILE A 195 -19.64 -1.48 -6.46
C ILE A 195 -20.84 -1.60 -5.50
N ALA A 196 -20.62 -1.43 -4.19
CA ALA A 196 -21.71 -1.45 -3.22
C ALA A 196 -22.79 -0.40 -3.55
N TRP A 197 -22.37 0.78 -3.96
CA TRP A 197 -23.28 1.85 -4.43
C TRP A 197 -24.08 1.41 -5.65
N ILE A 198 -23.42 0.89 -6.70
CA ILE A 198 -24.11 0.45 -7.91
C ILE A 198 -25.11 -0.68 -7.62
N ILE A 199 -24.76 -1.63 -6.77
CA ILE A 199 -25.64 -2.74 -6.37
C ILE A 199 -26.87 -2.23 -5.64
N THR A 200 -26.74 -1.21 -4.78
CA THR A 200 -27.84 -0.71 -3.93
C THR A 200 -28.72 0.30 -4.64
N VAL A 201 -28.14 1.16 -5.48
CA VAL A 201 -28.83 2.30 -6.12
C VAL A 201 -29.16 2.03 -7.60
N GLY A 202 -28.46 1.09 -8.24
CA GLY A 202 -28.67 0.72 -9.65
C GLY A 202 -27.99 1.66 -10.67
N SER A 203 -27.25 2.66 -10.23
CA SER A 203 -26.55 3.62 -11.11
C SER A 203 -25.23 4.08 -10.51
N GLU A 204 -24.31 4.61 -11.33
CA GLU A 204 -23.05 5.18 -10.86
C GLU A 204 -23.27 6.48 -10.08
N ALA A 205 -22.49 6.69 -9.04
CA ALA A 205 -22.40 7.97 -8.36
C ALA A 205 -21.66 8.99 -9.24
N LEU A 206 -22.22 10.20 -9.40
CA LEU A 206 -21.65 11.28 -10.19
C LEU A 206 -21.64 12.60 -9.40
N GLY A 207 -20.81 13.55 -9.83
CA GLY A 207 -20.73 14.88 -9.25
C GLY A 207 -20.31 14.88 -7.77
N PRO A 208 -20.90 15.76 -6.94
CA PRO A 208 -20.51 15.91 -5.54
C PRO A 208 -20.64 14.62 -4.71
N LEU A 209 -21.62 13.77 -5.04
CA LEU A 209 -21.79 12.47 -4.39
C LEU A 209 -20.61 11.55 -4.67
N ARG A 210 -20.17 11.46 -5.91
CA ARG A 210 -18.96 10.70 -6.30
C ARG A 210 -17.74 11.23 -5.56
N ASP A 211 -17.55 12.54 -5.54
CA ASP A 211 -16.45 13.18 -4.83
C ASP A 211 -16.45 12.77 -3.35
N GLY A 212 -17.61 12.86 -2.70
CA GLY A 212 -17.78 12.48 -1.30
C GLY A 212 -17.44 11.02 -1.01
N LEU A 213 -17.93 10.09 -1.83
CA LEU A 213 -17.63 8.64 -1.68
C LEU A 213 -16.13 8.34 -1.88
N MET A 214 -15.50 8.98 -2.85
CA MET A 214 -14.06 8.81 -3.10
C MET A 214 -13.21 9.40 -1.97
N ILE A 215 -13.57 10.56 -1.43
CA ILE A 215 -12.90 11.17 -0.29
C ILE A 215 -13.09 10.30 0.96
N PHE A 216 -14.30 9.84 1.21
CA PHE A 216 -14.63 8.95 2.33
C PHE A 216 -13.77 7.68 2.33
N ALA A 217 -13.51 7.09 1.16
CA ALA A 217 -12.65 5.92 1.02
C ALA A 217 -11.23 6.18 1.59
N TRP A 218 -10.62 7.31 1.29
CA TRP A 218 -9.30 7.67 1.85
C TRP A 218 -9.35 7.97 3.34
N VAL A 219 -10.40 8.67 3.80
CA VAL A 219 -10.60 8.92 5.24
C VAL A 219 -10.68 7.61 6.00
N LEU A 220 -11.45 6.65 5.51
CA LEU A 220 -11.58 5.32 6.11
C LEU A 220 -10.23 4.60 6.19
N ASN A 221 -9.45 4.58 5.09
CA ASN A 221 -8.14 3.94 5.06
C ASN A 221 -7.17 4.57 6.05
N LEU A 222 -7.14 5.91 6.14
CA LEU A 222 -6.27 6.63 7.07
C LEU A 222 -6.70 6.40 8.53
N LEU A 223 -7.99 6.34 8.81
CA LEU A 223 -8.50 5.98 10.14
C LEU A 223 -8.06 4.57 10.55
N VAL A 224 -8.20 3.60 9.66
CA VAL A 224 -7.72 2.22 9.91
C VAL A 224 -6.21 2.22 10.16
N ALA A 225 -5.42 2.94 9.36
CA ALA A 225 -3.98 3.05 9.57
C ALA A 225 -3.64 3.66 10.94
N GLU A 226 -4.32 4.73 11.38
CA GLU A 226 -4.10 5.34 12.69
C GLU A 226 -4.50 4.41 13.85
N ILE A 227 -5.58 3.64 13.72
CA ILE A 227 -5.98 2.63 14.70
C ILE A 227 -4.88 1.57 14.82
N LEU A 228 -4.37 1.05 13.69
CA LEU A 228 -3.29 0.06 13.69
C LEU A 228 -1.99 0.62 14.28
N ILE A 229 -1.63 1.87 13.99
CA ILE A 229 -0.46 2.54 14.56
C ILE A 229 -0.57 2.64 16.08
N ARG A 230 -1.74 3.07 16.56
CA ARG A 230 -1.96 3.26 18.01
C ARG A 230 -2.04 1.95 18.76
N SER A 231 -2.67 0.92 18.18
CA SER A 231 -2.90 -0.36 18.85
C SER A 231 -1.70 -1.31 18.79
N LEU A 232 -0.96 -1.34 17.66
CA LEU A 232 0.07 -2.34 17.43
C LEU A 232 1.50 -1.79 17.53
N LEU A 233 1.76 -0.60 16.99
CA LEU A 233 3.13 -0.10 16.86
C LEU A 233 3.59 0.69 18.09
N ARG A 234 2.74 1.53 18.70
CA ARG A 234 3.10 2.34 19.85
C ARG A 234 3.27 1.56 21.15
N PRO A 235 2.42 0.57 21.49
CA PRO A 235 2.63 -0.25 22.70
C PRO A 235 3.93 -1.04 22.66
N ALA A 236 4.35 -1.56 21.53
CA ALA A 236 5.60 -2.29 21.37
C ALA A 236 6.84 -1.43 21.72
N LYS A 237 6.79 -0.11 21.51
CA LYS A 237 7.86 0.80 21.92
C LYS A 237 7.91 0.98 23.45
N ARG A 238 6.76 1.09 24.11
CA ARG A 238 6.70 1.25 25.58
C ARG A 238 7.28 0.05 26.32
N LEU A 239 6.96 -1.17 25.86
CA LEU A 239 7.47 -2.40 26.46
C LEU A 239 8.99 -2.54 26.29
N ARG A 240 9.57 -2.09 25.18
CA ARG A 240 11.03 -2.11 24.98
C ARG A 240 11.77 -1.06 25.82
N SER A 241 11.18 0.10 26.07
CA SER A 241 11.80 1.15 26.90
C SER A 241 11.71 0.90 28.40
N SER A 242 10.82 0.01 28.85
CA SER A 242 10.70 -0.41 30.25
C SER A 242 11.56 -1.64 30.60
N ALA A 243 12.20 -2.25 29.61
CA ALA A 243 13.07 -3.43 29.76
C ALA A 243 14.59 -3.08 29.68
N LEU A 244 14.93 -1.79 29.55
CA LEU A 244 16.28 -1.22 29.61
C LEU A 244 16.45 -0.37 30.87
#